data_ef2ac54fc928fae01b6dc038e6fc40da
#
_entry.id   ef2ac54fc928fae01b6dc038e6fc40da
#
_cell.length_a   1.000
_cell.length_b   1.000
_cell.length_c   1.000
_cell.angle_alpha   90.00
_cell.angle_beta   90.00
_cell.angle_gamma   90.00
#
_symmetry.space_group_name_H-M   'P 1'
#
loop_
_entity.id
_entity.type
_entity.pdbx_description
1 polymer ?
#
loop_
_entity_poly.entity_id
_entity_poly.type
_entity_poly.pdbx_seq_one_letter_code
_entity_poly.pdbx_strand_id
1 'polypeptide(L)'
;MSAVRDVEIAVVGAGIVGLSTTDALLRRGARAVCVAGGHPGHGQSAGAARGFRHLHRNPALTALAARSAHAWRRLEERAGVELLERGGALHLGPDPEAGAAALADAGLEARIVTRTEAERHLPWVAPDAGPLLLDPGGGAARSRPAFAALTRFAGHALVRARVEAIEPAAGGLVLRTSAGDVRCARCVVCAGTGTERLVEPAGIRLDRVRRAALRLTFPVRAPAAGPVAVWGDRSERYGERAYGAPEGPDRYAVGLQDVSPPIDDSHAEFVPAGADLSGVRARLLAYVRAAFPGLEPRPVDAVLRLTTALADDEDAFGLWERDGVLAFAGHNLFKHGPLLGELIAAAALGDDWDPVLRP
;
A
#
# COMPACT_ATOMS: atom_id res chain seq x y z
N MET A 1 -7.37 34.89 -13.73
CA MET A 1 -6.45 34.70 -12.59
C MET A 1 -7.02 33.56 -11.75
N SER A 2 -6.30 32.44 -11.64
CA SER A 2 -6.72 31.32 -10.80
C SER A 2 -6.66 31.74 -9.32
N ALA A 3 -7.70 31.44 -8.55
CA ALA A 3 -7.77 31.85 -7.14
C ALA A 3 -6.66 31.14 -6.34
N VAL A 4 -5.84 31.92 -5.65
CA VAL A 4 -4.87 31.41 -4.67
C VAL A 4 -5.65 30.82 -3.51
N ARG A 5 -5.38 29.56 -3.15
CA ARG A 5 -5.96 28.93 -1.95
C ARG A 5 -5.00 29.13 -0.77
N ASP A 6 -5.56 29.54 0.36
CA ASP A 6 -4.81 29.71 1.61
C ASP A 6 -5.28 28.68 2.64
N VAL A 7 -4.40 27.78 3.06
CA VAL A 7 -4.71 26.67 3.98
C VAL A 7 -3.63 26.52 5.05
N GLU A 8 -3.90 25.77 6.10
CA GLU A 8 -2.88 25.45 7.12
C GLU A 8 -1.94 24.38 6.59
N ILE A 9 -2.50 23.32 6.00
CA ILE A 9 -1.73 22.17 5.55
C ILE A 9 -2.16 21.78 4.13
N ALA A 10 -1.19 21.66 3.23
CA ALA A 10 -1.39 21.06 1.92
C ALA A 10 -0.84 19.62 1.92
N VAL A 11 -1.62 18.65 1.42
CA VAL A 11 -1.20 17.28 1.19
C VAL A 11 -1.03 17.05 -0.30
N VAL A 12 0.12 16.56 -0.73
CA VAL A 12 0.41 16.28 -2.15
C VAL A 12 0.32 14.78 -2.40
N GLY A 13 -0.62 14.40 -3.27
CA GLY A 13 -0.85 13.01 -3.68
C GLY A 13 -2.11 12.39 -3.07
N ALA A 14 -2.99 11.87 -3.94
CA ALA A 14 -4.24 11.20 -3.58
C ALA A 14 -4.11 9.66 -3.60
N GLY A 15 -2.98 9.13 -3.15
CA GLY A 15 -2.81 7.73 -2.80
C GLY A 15 -3.47 7.38 -1.47
N ILE A 16 -3.40 6.11 -1.05
CA ILE A 16 -4.02 5.67 0.21
C ILE A 16 -3.52 6.47 1.42
N VAL A 17 -2.23 6.78 1.48
CA VAL A 17 -1.65 7.55 2.59
C VAL A 17 -2.10 9.00 2.53
N GLY A 18 -1.96 9.67 1.38
CA GLY A 18 -2.29 11.10 1.27
C GLY A 18 -3.77 11.40 1.52
N LEU A 19 -4.69 10.58 0.99
CA LEU A 19 -6.12 10.73 1.28
C LEU A 19 -6.47 10.44 2.74
N SER A 20 -5.84 9.41 3.33
CA SER A 20 -6.04 9.12 4.76
C SER A 20 -5.48 10.25 5.65
N THR A 21 -4.35 10.84 5.27
CA THR A 21 -3.79 12.02 5.95
C THR A 21 -4.75 13.21 5.85
N THR A 22 -5.27 13.47 4.64
CA THR A 22 -6.24 14.55 4.43
C THR A 22 -7.50 14.37 5.26
N ASP A 23 -8.07 13.16 5.24
CA ASP A 23 -9.23 12.82 6.07
C ASP A 23 -8.95 13.03 7.58
N ALA A 24 -7.78 12.59 8.04
CA ALA A 24 -7.39 12.75 9.44
C ALA A 24 -7.20 14.23 9.84
N LEU A 25 -6.60 15.06 8.97
CA LEU A 25 -6.46 16.50 9.17
C LEU A 25 -7.83 17.19 9.25
N LEU A 26 -8.72 16.89 8.31
CA LEU A 26 -10.07 17.47 8.29
C LEU A 26 -10.88 17.08 9.54
N ARG A 27 -10.78 15.82 9.99
CA ARG A 27 -11.42 15.36 11.24
C ARG A 27 -10.90 16.08 12.48
N ARG A 28 -9.68 16.57 12.44
CA ARG A 28 -9.06 17.36 13.52
C ARG A 28 -9.33 18.87 13.38
N GLY A 29 -10.16 19.26 12.41
CA GLY A 29 -10.58 20.65 12.18
C GLY A 29 -9.55 21.51 11.44
N ALA A 30 -8.47 20.91 10.91
CA ALA A 30 -7.46 21.66 10.17
C ALA A 30 -8.01 22.14 8.82
N ARG A 31 -7.64 23.35 8.40
CA ARG A 31 -7.89 23.85 7.04
C ARG A 31 -6.89 23.21 6.09
N ALA A 32 -7.24 22.05 5.55
CA ALA A 32 -6.35 21.24 4.71
C ALA A 32 -6.92 21.06 3.30
N VAL A 33 -6.00 20.85 2.33
CA VAL A 33 -6.33 20.42 0.97
C VAL A 33 -5.44 19.27 0.55
N CYS A 34 -5.98 18.39 -0.29
CA CYS A 34 -5.22 17.36 -1.00
C CYS A 34 -5.08 17.74 -2.47
N VAL A 35 -3.85 17.90 -2.94
CA VAL A 35 -3.57 18.28 -4.34
C VAL A 35 -3.03 17.07 -5.09
N ALA A 36 -3.69 16.67 -6.18
CA ALA A 36 -3.27 15.51 -6.96
C ALA A 36 -3.52 15.70 -8.46
N GLY A 37 -2.53 15.41 -9.30
CA GLY A 37 -2.61 15.51 -10.75
C GLY A 37 -3.41 14.38 -11.40
N GLY A 38 -3.57 13.24 -10.72
CA GLY A 38 -4.28 12.07 -11.21
C GLY A 38 -5.56 11.76 -10.42
N HIS A 39 -6.24 10.70 -10.83
CA HIS A 39 -7.37 10.18 -10.07
C HIS A 39 -6.91 9.58 -8.72
N PRO A 40 -7.74 9.63 -7.66
CA PRO A 40 -7.47 8.96 -6.40
C PRO A 40 -7.09 7.48 -6.60
N GLY A 41 -5.98 7.09 -5.97
CA GLY A 41 -5.49 5.71 -6.06
C GLY A 41 -4.79 5.29 -7.35
N HIS A 42 -4.54 6.21 -8.28
CA HIS A 42 -3.97 5.88 -9.60
C HIS A 42 -2.52 5.41 -9.57
N GLY A 43 -1.67 5.90 -8.66
CA GLY A 43 -0.24 5.59 -8.62
C GLY A 43 0.07 4.20 -8.04
N GLN A 44 1.03 4.13 -7.11
CA GLN A 44 1.42 2.89 -6.40
C GLN A 44 0.25 2.20 -5.67
N SER A 45 -0.82 2.93 -5.40
CA SER A 45 -2.05 2.43 -4.79
C SER A 45 -3.02 1.74 -5.77
N ALA A 46 -2.73 1.71 -7.07
CA ALA A 46 -3.61 1.12 -8.10
C ALA A 46 -3.81 -0.40 -7.93
N GLY A 47 -4.93 -0.91 -8.44
CA GLY A 47 -5.34 -2.31 -8.38
C GLY A 47 -6.60 -2.51 -7.52
N ALA A 48 -7.35 -3.60 -7.75
CA ALA A 48 -8.67 -3.80 -7.17
C ALA A 48 -8.62 -4.20 -5.69
N ALA A 49 -7.64 -5.01 -5.28
CA ALA A 49 -7.45 -5.46 -3.91
C ALA A 49 -5.99 -5.43 -3.49
N ARG A 50 -5.77 -5.37 -2.17
CA ARG A 50 -4.46 -5.38 -1.53
C ARG A 50 -4.47 -6.36 -0.38
N GLY A 51 -3.44 -7.21 -0.32
CA GLY A 51 -3.30 -8.09 0.82
C GLY A 51 -3.11 -7.31 2.12
N PHE A 52 -3.93 -7.65 3.11
CA PHE A 52 -3.76 -7.26 4.50
C PHE A 52 -3.32 -8.50 5.28
N ARG A 53 -2.19 -8.43 5.93
CA ARG A 53 -1.64 -9.47 6.79
C ARG A 53 -0.93 -8.84 7.98
N HIS A 54 -0.91 -9.51 9.09
CA HIS A 54 -0.21 -9.04 10.28
C HIS A 54 1.25 -9.48 10.29
N LEU A 55 1.56 -10.70 9.81
CA LEU A 55 2.91 -11.26 9.88
C LEU A 55 3.93 -10.50 9.03
N HIS A 56 4.96 -10.00 9.68
CA HIS A 56 6.16 -9.39 9.10
C HIS A 56 7.43 -9.99 9.69
N ARG A 57 8.56 -9.84 9.02
CA ARG A 57 9.87 -10.17 9.58
C ARG A 57 10.25 -9.26 10.74
N ASN A 58 9.91 -7.98 10.61
CA ASN A 58 10.15 -6.98 11.65
C ASN A 58 8.96 -6.98 12.63
N PRO A 59 9.17 -7.30 13.93
CA PRO A 59 8.10 -7.31 14.94
C PRO A 59 7.38 -5.95 15.06
N ALA A 60 8.09 -4.84 14.87
CA ALA A 60 7.47 -3.50 14.91
C ALA A 60 6.42 -3.33 13.79
N LEU A 61 6.65 -3.92 12.61
CA LEU A 61 5.69 -3.91 11.51
C LEU A 61 4.51 -4.85 11.78
N THR A 62 4.71 -5.96 12.51
CA THR A 62 3.62 -6.83 12.97
C THR A 62 2.71 -6.07 13.96
N ALA A 63 3.30 -5.39 14.94
CA ALA A 63 2.56 -4.52 15.87
C ALA A 63 1.84 -3.37 15.14
N LEU A 64 2.49 -2.75 14.16
CA LEU A 64 1.87 -1.72 13.32
C LEU A 64 0.67 -2.28 12.53
N ALA A 65 0.77 -3.51 11.99
CA ALA A 65 -0.32 -4.14 11.28
C ALA A 65 -1.53 -4.40 12.20
N ALA A 66 -1.30 -4.82 13.45
CA ALA A 66 -2.35 -4.94 14.46
C ALA A 66 -3.07 -3.60 14.71
N ARG A 67 -2.32 -2.51 14.91
CA ARG A 67 -2.88 -1.15 15.03
C ARG A 67 -3.64 -0.74 13.76
N SER A 68 -3.12 -1.11 12.59
CA SER A 68 -3.73 -0.79 11.30
C SER A 68 -5.09 -1.48 11.11
N ALA A 69 -5.27 -2.70 11.62
CA ALA A 69 -6.56 -3.40 11.59
C ALA A 69 -7.66 -2.60 12.30
N HIS A 70 -7.33 -1.97 13.43
CA HIS A 70 -8.26 -1.08 14.14
C HIS A 70 -8.56 0.21 13.36
N ALA A 71 -7.56 0.78 12.68
CA ALA A 71 -7.77 1.97 11.85
C ALA A 71 -8.66 1.67 10.64
N TRP A 72 -8.51 0.50 10.00
CA TRP A 72 -9.40 0.04 8.94
C TRP A 72 -10.84 -0.13 9.45
N ARG A 73 -11.03 -0.72 10.64
CA ARG A 73 -12.36 -0.89 11.24
C ARG A 73 -13.05 0.46 11.48
N ARG A 74 -12.34 1.44 12.06
CA ARG A 74 -12.89 2.79 12.23
C ARG A 74 -13.26 3.45 10.89
N LEU A 75 -12.47 3.20 9.84
CA LEU A 75 -12.78 3.71 8.51
C LEU A 75 -14.03 3.04 7.93
N GLU A 76 -14.18 1.72 8.09
CA GLU A 76 -15.39 0.95 7.70
C GLU A 76 -16.66 1.46 8.39
N GLU A 77 -16.61 1.65 9.71
CA GLU A 77 -17.72 2.19 10.51
C GLU A 77 -18.19 3.55 9.96
N ARG A 78 -17.24 4.45 9.67
CA ARG A 78 -17.55 5.77 9.10
C ARG A 78 -18.01 5.70 7.64
N ALA A 79 -17.48 4.77 6.88
CA ALA A 79 -17.84 4.59 5.47
C ALA A 79 -19.20 3.91 5.29
N GLY A 80 -19.64 3.12 6.27
CA GLY A 80 -20.86 2.31 6.23
C GLY A 80 -20.74 1.12 5.26
N VAL A 81 -19.51 0.71 4.91
CA VAL A 81 -19.25 -0.41 3.99
C VAL A 81 -18.00 -1.17 4.43
N GLU A 82 -17.95 -2.47 4.14
CA GLU A 82 -16.77 -3.29 4.35
C GLU A 82 -15.66 -2.88 3.39
N LEU A 83 -14.48 -2.57 3.94
CA LEU A 83 -13.28 -2.18 3.20
C LEU A 83 -12.17 -3.21 3.30
N LEU A 84 -12.22 -4.07 4.32
CA LEU A 84 -11.29 -5.18 4.53
C LEU A 84 -12.10 -6.49 4.52
N GLU A 85 -12.05 -7.21 3.42
CA GLU A 85 -12.66 -8.53 3.26
C GLU A 85 -11.85 -9.56 4.06
N ARG A 86 -12.44 -10.08 5.13
CA ARG A 86 -11.74 -10.89 6.15
C ARG A 86 -11.78 -12.38 5.82
N GLY A 87 -11.05 -12.76 4.77
CA GLY A 87 -10.85 -14.17 4.39
C GLY A 87 -9.66 -14.84 5.11
N GLY A 88 -8.90 -14.08 5.91
CA GLY A 88 -7.65 -14.52 6.52
C GLY A 88 -6.43 -14.26 5.64
N ALA A 89 -5.23 -14.58 6.16
CA ALA A 89 -4.00 -14.65 5.39
C ALA A 89 -3.33 -16.01 5.63
N LEU A 90 -3.02 -16.73 4.56
CA LEU A 90 -2.29 -17.97 4.58
C LEU A 90 -0.83 -17.74 4.21
N HIS A 91 0.07 -18.24 5.04
CA HIS A 91 1.50 -18.15 4.84
C HIS A 91 2.12 -19.53 4.69
N LEU A 92 2.80 -19.73 3.59
CA LEU A 92 3.72 -20.84 3.37
C LEU A 92 5.14 -20.33 3.63
N GLY A 93 5.78 -20.88 4.65
CA GLY A 93 7.11 -20.47 5.07
C GLY A 93 7.93 -21.64 5.55
N PRO A 94 9.25 -21.46 5.76
CA PRO A 94 10.11 -22.53 6.24
C PRO A 94 9.83 -22.90 7.70
N ASP A 95 9.23 -21.99 8.48
CA ASP A 95 8.99 -22.14 9.92
C ASP A 95 7.64 -21.52 10.30
N PRO A 96 6.54 -22.26 10.21
CA PRO A 96 5.22 -21.77 10.60
C PRO A 96 5.08 -21.54 12.10
N GLU A 97 5.82 -22.28 12.95
CA GLU A 97 5.83 -22.14 14.40
C GLU A 97 6.42 -20.79 14.82
N ALA A 98 7.56 -20.40 14.25
CA ALA A 98 8.14 -19.09 14.50
C ALA A 98 7.21 -17.96 14.03
N GLY A 99 6.51 -18.16 12.91
CA GLY A 99 5.49 -17.22 12.44
C GLY A 99 4.31 -17.10 13.41
N ALA A 100 3.83 -18.21 13.97
CA ALA A 100 2.76 -18.24 14.97
C ALA A 100 3.19 -17.54 16.27
N ALA A 101 4.40 -17.81 16.74
CA ALA A 101 4.97 -17.15 17.92
C ALA A 101 5.05 -15.63 17.72
N ALA A 102 5.55 -15.16 16.56
CA ALA A 102 5.63 -13.72 16.26
C ALA A 102 4.27 -13.03 16.22
N LEU A 103 3.21 -13.71 15.81
CA LEU A 103 1.85 -13.17 15.88
C LEU A 103 1.33 -13.17 17.33
N ALA A 104 1.56 -14.23 18.08
CA ALA A 104 1.16 -14.34 19.49
C ALA A 104 1.85 -13.26 20.36
N ASP A 105 3.14 -12.98 20.13
CA ASP A 105 3.88 -11.91 20.81
C ASP A 105 3.27 -10.52 20.55
N ALA A 106 2.62 -10.35 19.41
CA ALA A 106 1.88 -9.13 19.08
C ALA A 106 0.41 -9.16 19.57
N GLY A 107 0.01 -10.18 20.34
CA GLY A 107 -1.35 -10.34 20.84
C GLY A 107 -2.37 -10.74 19.76
N LEU A 108 -1.92 -11.37 18.68
CA LEU A 108 -2.74 -11.77 17.55
C LEU A 108 -2.97 -13.28 17.54
N GLU A 109 -4.16 -13.68 17.08
CA GLU A 109 -4.47 -15.08 16.85
C GLU A 109 -3.67 -15.62 15.65
N ALA A 110 -3.14 -16.83 15.79
CA ALA A 110 -2.49 -17.57 14.73
C ALA A 110 -2.77 -19.05 14.87
N ARG A 111 -2.88 -19.76 13.75
CA ARG A 111 -3.09 -21.22 13.74
C ARG A 111 -2.22 -21.86 12.67
N ILE A 112 -1.54 -22.94 13.04
CA ILE A 112 -0.92 -23.83 12.06
C ILE A 112 -2.03 -24.77 11.59
N VAL A 113 -2.29 -24.75 10.29
CA VAL A 113 -3.37 -25.48 9.66
C VAL A 113 -2.81 -26.53 8.69
N THR A 114 -3.51 -27.65 8.62
CA THR A 114 -3.24 -28.65 7.59
C THR A 114 -3.68 -28.12 6.23
N ARG A 115 -3.21 -28.78 5.16
CA ARG A 115 -3.65 -28.47 3.81
C ARG A 115 -5.18 -28.54 3.66
N THR A 116 -5.81 -29.56 4.23
CA THR A 116 -7.27 -29.76 4.17
C THR A 116 -8.05 -28.63 4.86
N GLU A 117 -7.50 -28.09 5.95
CA GLU A 117 -8.10 -26.92 6.60
C GLU A 117 -7.87 -25.64 5.78
N ALA A 118 -6.68 -25.50 5.20
CA ALA A 118 -6.34 -24.35 4.36
C ALA A 118 -7.22 -24.24 3.10
N GLU A 119 -7.72 -25.36 2.56
CA GLU A 119 -8.66 -25.37 1.43
C GLU A 119 -9.94 -24.59 1.71
N ARG A 120 -10.37 -24.51 2.96
CA ARG A 120 -11.56 -23.74 3.35
C ARG A 120 -11.32 -22.23 3.24
N HIS A 121 -10.05 -21.82 3.32
CA HIS A 121 -9.63 -20.41 3.22
C HIS A 121 -9.12 -20.06 1.83
N LEU A 122 -8.47 -20.98 1.13
CA LEU A 122 -7.92 -20.77 -0.21
C LEU A 122 -7.98 -22.09 -1.01
N PRO A 123 -9.11 -22.39 -1.67
CA PRO A 123 -9.35 -23.70 -2.28
C PRO A 123 -8.50 -23.97 -3.53
N TRP A 124 -7.78 -23.00 -4.02
CA TRP A 124 -7.06 -23.08 -5.30
C TRP A 124 -5.59 -23.45 -5.17
N VAL A 125 -5.06 -23.53 -3.94
CA VAL A 125 -3.65 -23.80 -3.70
C VAL A 125 -3.33 -25.29 -3.90
N ALA A 126 -2.10 -25.61 -4.30
CA ALA A 126 -1.66 -26.97 -4.59
C ALA A 126 -1.78 -27.90 -3.36
N PRO A 127 -2.12 -29.21 -3.55
CA PRO A 127 -2.34 -30.15 -2.47
C PRO A 127 -1.08 -30.46 -1.65
N ASP A 128 0.10 -30.21 -2.19
CA ASP A 128 1.39 -30.45 -1.55
C ASP A 128 1.95 -29.21 -0.81
N ALA A 129 1.13 -28.17 -0.58
CA ALA A 129 1.59 -26.93 0.04
C ALA A 129 2.21 -27.12 1.46
N GLY A 130 1.97 -28.25 2.13
CA GLY A 130 2.48 -28.53 3.47
C GLY A 130 1.68 -27.83 4.58
N PRO A 131 2.15 -27.83 5.83
CA PRO A 131 1.53 -27.03 6.88
C PRO A 131 1.64 -25.54 6.57
N LEU A 132 0.59 -24.81 6.87
CA LEU A 132 0.45 -23.38 6.59
C LEU A 132 0.16 -22.64 7.89
N LEU A 133 0.67 -21.43 8.01
CA LEU A 133 0.25 -20.54 9.07
C LEU A 133 -0.96 -19.75 8.59
N LEU A 134 -2.05 -19.82 9.31
CA LEU A 134 -3.23 -18.98 9.13
C LEU A 134 -3.20 -17.83 10.13
N ASP A 135 -3.28 -16.61 9.61
CA ASP A 135 -3.57 -15.36 10.30
C ASP A 135 -5.06 -15.04 10.06
N PRO A 136 -5.97 -15.35 11.02
CA PRO A 136 -7.41 -15.18 10.80
C PRO A 136 -7.84 -13.72 10.65
N GLY A 137 -7.07 -12.80 11.22
CA GLY A 137 -7.33 -11.36 11.13
C GLY A 137 -6.88 -10.73 9.82
N GLY A 138 -6.19 -11.50 8.96
CA GLY A 138 -5.81 -11.08 7.63
C GLY A 138 -6.96 -11.00 6.64
N GLY A 139 -6.67 -10.56 5.41
CA GLY A 139 -7.68 -10.46 4.36
C GLY A 139 -7.27 -9.55 3.21
N ALA A 140 -8.23 -9.11 2.42
CA ALA A 140 -8.01 -8.25 1.27
C ALA A 140 -8.63 -6.86 1.47
N ALA A 141 -7.80 -5.82 1.45
CA ALA A 141 -8.32 -4.45 1.44
C ALA A 141 -8.89 -4.13 0.04
N ARG A 142 -10.17 -3.77 0.01
CA ARG A 142 -10.93 -3.45 -1.20
C ARG A 142 -10.64 -2.02 -1.63
N SER A 143 -9.73 -1.86 -2.57
CA SER A 143 -9.19 -0.55 -2.94
C SER A 143 -10.25 0.42 -3.47
N ARG A 144 -11.13 -0.03 -4.36
CA ARG A 144 -12.15 0.84 -4.96
C ARG A 144 -13.11 1.45 -3.94
N PRO A 145 -13.79 0.66 -3.05
CA PRO A 145 -14.63 1.24 -2.00
C PRO A 145 -13.84 2.11 -1.02
N ALA A 146 -12.59 1.73 -0.68
CA ALA A 146 -11.75 2.54 0.19
C ALA A 146 -11.47 3.93 -0.41
N PHE A 147 -11.09 3.99 -1.70
CA PHE A 147 -10.90 5.28 -2.37
C PHE A 147 -12.19 6.06 -2.56
N ALA A 148 -13.31 5.40 -2.83
CA ALA A 148 -14.61 6.06 -2.89
C ALA A 148 -14.98 6.73 -1.55
N ALA A 149 -14.79 6.02 -0.44
CA ALA A 149 -15.03 6.54 0.91
C ALA A 149 -14.11 7.72 1.24
N LEU A 150 -12.79 7.57 1.06
CA LEU A 150 -11.82 8.62 1.37
C LEU A 150 -12.00 9.85 0.47
N THR A 151 -12.31 9.66 -0.83
CA THR A 151 -12.62 10.77 -1.75
C THR A 151 -13.87 11.52 -1.31
N ARG A 152 -14.92 10.80 -0.89
CA ARG A 152 -16.14 11.41 -0.34
C ARG A 152 -15.82 12.22 0.94
N PHE A 153 -14.99 11.70 1.83
CA PHE A 153 -14.60 12.40 3.07
C PHE A 153 -13.72 13.62 2.80
N ALA A 154 -12.81 13.56 1.83
CA ALA A 154 -12.04 14.71 1.41
C ALA A 154 -12.92 15.81 0.75
N GLY A 155 -13.96 15.41 0.04
CA GLY A 155 -14.93 16.32 -0.56
C GLY A 155 -14.28 17.45 -1.36
N HIS A 156 -14.63 18.70 -1.05
CA HIS A 156 -14.11 19.91 -1.70
C HIS A 156 -12.63 20.21 -1.36
N ALA A 157 -12.05 19.53 -0.37
CA ALA A 157 -10.63 19.64 -0.06
C ALA A 157 -9.76 18.92 -1.10
N LEU A 158 -10.31 18.03 -1.93
CA LEU A 158 -9.57 17.38 -3.01
C LEU A 158 -9.47 18.34 -4.23
N VAL A 159 -8.25 18.77 -4.53
CA VAL A 159 -7.93 19.67 -5.64
C VAL A 159 -7.26 18.89 -6.76
N ARG A 160 -7.84 18.94 -7.95
CA ARG A 160 -7.29 18.30 -9.14
C ARG A 160 -6.29 19.21 -9.80
N ALA A 161 -5.01 19.06 -9.45
CA ALA A 161 -3.92 19.81 -10.06
C ALA A 161 -2.61 19.06 -9.90
N ARG A 162 -1.71 19.19 -10.85
CA ARG A 162 -0.34 18.69 -10.73
C ARG A 162 0.46 19.69 -9.91
N VAL A 163 1.14 19.22 -8.87
CA VAL A 163 2.13 20.02 -8.15
C VAL A 163 3.44 19.96 -8.93
N GLU A 164 3.95 21.14 -9.30
CA GLU A 164 5.15 21.32 -10.11
C GLU A 164 6.37 21.62 -9.23
N ALA A 165 6.18 22.48 -8.21
CA ALA A 165 7.21 22.86 -7.27
C ALA A 165 6.61 23.18 -5.89
N ILE A 166 7.44 23.11 -4.85
CA ILE A 166 7.17 23.57 -3.49
C ILE A 166 8.24 24.62 -3.17
N GLU A 167 7.83 25.85 -2.94
CA GLU A 167 8.73 26.98 -2.75
C GLU A 167 8.54 27.63 -1.37
N PRO A 168 9.62 28.03 -0.70
CA PRO A 168 9.51 28.87 0.50
C PRO A 168 8.82 30.20 0.19
N ALA A 169 8.00 30.67 1.12
CA ALA A 169 7.33 31.97 1.04
C ALA A 169 7.25 32.61 2.42
N ALA A 170 6.92 33.91 2.45
CA ALA A 170 6.70 34.60 3.71
C ALA A 170 5.56 33.92 4.50
N GLY A 171 5.87 33.39 5.67
CA GLY A 171 4.91 32.73 6.56
C GLY A 171 4.58 31.26 6.21
N GLY A 172 5.38 30.59 5.35
CA GLY A 172 5.19 29.18 5.03
C GLY A 172 5.70 28.79 3.64
N LEU A 173 4.85 28.15 2.86
CA LEU A 173 5.17 27.54 1.57
C LEU A 173 4.15 27.93 0.50
N VAL A 174 4.59 27.92 -0.76
CA VAL A 174 3.73 27.98 -1.93
C VAL A 174 3.92 26.74 -2.78
N LEU A 175 2.83 26.01 -3.03
CA LEU A 175 2.78 24.97 -4.02
C LEU A 175 2.41 25.58 -5.37
N ARG A 176 3.32 25.50 -6.34
CA ARG A 176 3.03 25.83 -7.74
C ARG A 176 2.29 24.67 -8.37
N THR A 177 1.09 24.94 -8.86
CA THR A 177 0.27 23.87 -9.45
C THR A 177 -0.26 24.25 -10.83
N SER A 178 -0.61 23.24 -11.61
CA SER A 178 -1.22 23.43 -12.96
C SER A 178 -2.59 24.15 -12.95
N ALA A 179 -3.20 24.33 -11.76
CA ALA A 179 -4.52 24.97 -11.62
C ALA A 179 -4.49 26.22 -10.73
N GLY A 180 -3.30 26.78 -10.47
CA GLY A 180 -3.06 27.94 -9.62
C GLY A 180 -2.34 27.55 -8.33
N ASP A 181 -1.87 28.57 -7.61
CA ASP A 181 -1.03 28.39 -6.44
C ASP A 181 -1.84 28.00 -5.19
N VAL A 182 -1.21 27.19 -4.33
CA VAL A 182 -1.73 26.89 -2.99
C VAL A 182 -0.69 27.37 -1.97
N ARG A 183 -1.11 28.26 -1.07
CA ARG A 183 -0.30 28.72 0.07
C ARG A 183 -0.63 27.87 1.30
N CYS A 184 0.38 27.46 2.05
CA CYS A 184 0.19 26.70 3.28
C CYS A 184 1.30 26.96 4.28
N ALA A 185 1.02 26.73 5.57
CA ALA A 185 2.05 26.80 6.60
C ALA A 185 2.97 25.56 6.54
N ARG A 186 2.40 24.40 6.24
CA ARG A 186 3.12 23.11 6.11
C ARG A 186 2.63 22.32 4.89
N CYS A 187 3.51 21.51 4.32
CA CYS A 187 3.20 20.65 3.19
C CYS A 187 3.58 19.21 3.50
N VAL A 188 2.63 18.26 3.36
CA VAL A 188 2.85 16.82 3.46
C VAL A 188 2.92 16.23 2.07
N VAL A 189 4.08 15.68 1.69
CA VAL A 189 4.29 15.09 0.36
C VAL A 189 4.18 13.57 0.45
N CYS A 190 3.05 13.05 -0.04
CA CYS A 190 2.70 11.62 -0.16
C CYS A 190 2.54 11.23 -1.64
N ALA A 191 3.38 11.77 -2.52
CA ALA A 191 3.26 11.65 -3.97
C ALA A 191 3.79 10.32 -4.54
N GLY A 192 4.09 9.35 -3.68
CA GLY A 192 4.61 8.04 -4.08
C GLY A 192 5.94 8.18 -4.82
N THR A 193 6.01 7.72 -6.06
CA THR A 193 7.22 7.83 -6.89
C THR A 193 7.63 9.27 -7.21
N GLY A 194 6.70 10.20 -7.19
CA GLY A 194 6.95 11.62 -7.42
C GLY A 194 7.44 12.39 -6.18
N THR A 195 7.50 11.76 -5.01
CA THR A 195 7.86 12.45 -3.75
C THR A 195 9.24 13.08 -3.82
N GLU A 196 10.28 12.33 -4.22
CA GLU A 196 11.66 12.79 -4.23
C GLU A 196 11.85 14.05 -5.07
N ARG A 197 11.35 14.05 -6.30
CA ARG A 197 11.43 15.22 -7.20
C ARG A 197 10.89 16.51 -6.56
N LEU A 198 9.85 16.39 -5.75
CA LEU A 198 9.20 17.53 -5.10
C LEU A 198 9.94 18.01 -3.85
N VAL A 199 10.65 17.11 -3.14
CA VAL A 199 11.25 17.43 -1.84
C VAL A 199 12.78 17.63 -1.91
N GLU A 200 13.42 17.18 -2.98
CA GLU A 200 14.86 17.38 -3.20
C GLU A 200 15.25 18.87 -3.21
N PRO A 201 14.48 19.81 -3.83
CA PRO A 201 14.77 21.24 -3.75
C PRO A 201 14.72 21.81 -2.32
N ALA A 202 13.96 21.17 -1.41
CA ALA A 202 13.94 21.51 0.00
C ALA A 202 15.10 20.85 0.78
N GLY A 203 16.00 20.13 0.10
CA GLY A 203 17.16 19.46 0.68
C GLY A 203 16.83 18.16 1.43
N ILE A 204 15.66 17.57 1.19
CA ILE A 204 15.32 16.23 1.69
C ILE A 204 15.74 15.21 0.63
N ARG A 205 16.68 14.35 1.00
CA ARG A 205 17.15 13.24 0.15
C ARG A 205 16.55 11.92 0.67
N LEU A 206 16.00 11.14 -0.27
CA LEU A 206 15.42 9.84 0.02
C LEU A 206 16.32 8.76 -0.57
N ASP A 207 17.00 7.99 0.31
CA ASP A 207 17.78 6.83 -0.14
C ASP A 207 16.83 5.67 -0.44
N ARG A 208 16.57 5.45 -1.72
CA ARG A 208 15.55 4.50 -2.18
C ARG A 208 15.90 3.84 -3.50
N VAL A 209 15.35 2.65 -3.68
CA VAL A 209 15.40 1.90 -4.93
C VAL A 209 14.01 1.87 -5.57
N ARG A 210 13.96 2.11 -6.86
CA ARG A 210 12.75 1.95 -7.68
C ARG A 210 12.79 0.61 -8.40
N ARG A 211 11.65 -0.07 -8.45
CA ARG A 211 11.52 -1.36 -9.11
C ARG A 211 10.22 -1.43 -9.90
N ALA A 212 10.26 -2.09 -11.05
CA ALA A 212 9.07 -2.37 -11.84
C ALA A 212 8.42 -3.67 -11.35
N ALA A 213 7.28 -3.57 -10.66
CA ALA A 213 6.55 -4.72 -10.14
C ALA A 213 5.39 -5.11 -11.08
N LEU A 214 5.31 -6.38 -11.40
CA LEU A 214 4.25 -7.00 -12.19
C LEU A 214 3.36 -7.86 -11.30
N ARG A 215 2.04 -7.67 -11.40
CA ARG A 215 1.02 -8.54 -10.83
C ARG A 215 0.05 -8.96 -11.93
N LEU A 216 -0.24 -10.24 -12.00
CA LEU A 216 -1.20 -10.81 -12.96
C LEU A 216 -2.45 -11.29 -12.23
N THR A 217 -3.61 -11.09 -12.83
CA THR A 217 -4.90 -11.54 -12.31
C THR A 217 -5.41 -12.71 -13.13
N PHE A 218 -5.78 -13.78 -12.45
CA PHE A 218 -6.20 -15.05 -13.06
C PHE A 218 -7.66 -15.35 -12.71
N PRO A 219 -8.45 -15.88 -13.66
CA PRO A 219 -9.75 -16.46 -13.36
C PRO A 219 -9.58 -17.70 -12.47
N VAL A 220 -10.54 -17.93 -11.59
CA VAL A 220 -10.61 -19.18 -10.82
C VAL A 220 -11.42 -20.21 -11.59
N ARG A 221 -11.05 -21.50 -11.48
CA ARG A 221 -11.80 -22.61 -12.12
C ARG A 221 -13.14 -22.84 -11.47
N ALA A 222 -13.22 -22.63 -10.17
CA ALA A 222 -14.45 -22.71 -9.39
C ALA A 222 -14.48 -21.59 -8.35
N PRO A 223 -15.51 -20.74 -8.32
CA PRO A 223 -15.66 -19.71 -7.32
C PRO A 223 -15.71 -20.29 -5.91
N ALA A 224 -15.13 -19.58 -4.95
CA ALA A 224 -15.26 -19.92 -3.53
C ALA A 224 -16.64 -19.50 -3.02
N ALA A 225 -17.14 -20.24 -2.00
CA ALA A 225 -18.45 -19.93 -1.40
C ALA A 225 -18.48 -18.67 -0.52
N GLY A 226 -17.31 -18.12 -0.19
CA GLY A 226 -17.18 -16.95 0.69
C GLY A 226 -15.83 -16.25 0.50
N PRO A 227 -15.50 -15.31 1.40
CA PRO A 227 -14.21 -14.61 1.39
C PRO A 227 -13.03 -15.60 1.44
N VAL A 228 -12.02 -15.33 0.62
CA VAL A 228 -10.82 -16.18 0.54
C VAL A 228 -9.60 -15.46 1.09
N ALA A 229 -8.66 -16.26 1.60
CA ALA A 229 -7.44 -15.74 2.19
C ALA A 229 -6.52 -15.08 1.16
N VAL A 230 -5.77 -14.09 1.61
CA VAL A 230 -4.58 -13.64 0.90
C VAL A 230 -3.46 -14.65 1.08
N TRP A 231 -2.54 -14.68 0.13
CA TRP A 231 -1.43 -15.63 0.08
C TRP A 231 -0.10 -14.94 0.31
N GLY A 232 0.76 -15.57 1.08
CA GLY A 232 2.16 -15.22 1.21
C GLY A 232 3.03 -16.47 1.18
N ASP A 233 3.87 -16.62 0.17
CA ASP A 233 4.83 -17.72 0.06
C ASP A 233 6.26 -17.20 0.19
N ARG A 234 6.96 -17.71 1.19
CA ARG A 234 8.38 -17.42 1.46
C ARG A 234 9.20 -18.71 1.51
N SER A 235 8.60 -19.84 1.15
CA SER A 235 9.23 -21.17 1.23
C SER A 235 10.13 -21.47 0.03
N GLU A 236 9.93 -20.79 -1.08
CA GLU A 236 10.56 -21.10 -2.38
C GLU A 236 10.20 -22.52 -2.90
N ARG A 237 9.21 -23.20 -2.29
CA ARG A 237 8.81 -24.56 -2.65
C ARG A 237 8.44 -24.70 -4.14
N TYR A 238 7.84 -23.66 -4.70
CA TYR A 238 7.45 -23.60 -6.12
C TYR A 238 8.42 -22.77 -6.96
N GLY A 239 9.69 -22.66 -6.52
CA GLY A 239 10.76 -21.96 -7.21
C GLY A 239 10.79 -20.44 -7.02
N GLU A 240 9.79 -19.87 -6.35
CA GLU A 240 9.66 -18.42 -6.18
C GLU A 240 9.04 -18.07 -4.82
N ARG A 241 9.33 -16.87 -4.36
CA ARG A 241 8.54 -16.20 -3.32
C ARG A 241 7.41 -15.42 -3.96
N ALA A 242 6.20 -15.56 -3.44
CA ALA A 242 5.03 -14.96 -4.06
C ALA A 242 4.05 -14.38 -3.04
N TYR A 243 3.17 -13.53 -3.54
CA TYR A 243 2.01 -13.05 -2.81
C TYR A 243 0.77 -13.08 -3.70
N GLY A 244 -0.41 -13.20 -3.07
CA GLY A 244 -1.67 -13.19 -3.80
C GLY A 244 -2.80 -12.58 -2.99
N ALA A 245 -3.82 -12.12 -3.70
CA ALA A 245 -5.03 -11.56 -3.10
C ALA A 245 -6.24 -11.75 -4.01
N PRO A 246 -7.47 -11.96 -3.47
CA PRO A 246 -8.67 -12.01 -4.27
C PRO A 246 -8.97 -10.65 -4.92
N GLU A 247 -9.49 -10.68 -6.13
CA GLU A 247 -10.04 -9.52 -6.85
C GLU A 247 -11.51 -9.74 -7.23
N GLY A 248 -12.32 -10.04 -6.24
CA GLY A 248 -13.68 -10.47 -6.36
C GLY A 248 -13.82 -12.00 -6.23
N PRO A 249 -15.02 -12.55 -6.45
CA PRO A 249 -15.30 -13.96 -6.17
C PRO A 249 -14.73 -14.92 -7.22
N ASP A 250 -14.41 -14.42 -8.41
CA ASP A 250 -14.04 -15.19 -9.59
C ASP A 250 -12.60 -14.97 -10.06
N ARG A 251 -11.81 -14.16 -9.34
CA ARG A 251 -10.45 -13.79 -9.74
C ARG A 251 -9.48 -13.75 -8.57
N TYR A 252 -8.25 -14.14 -8.84
CA TYR A 252 -7.16 -14.07 -7.88
C TYR A 252 -5.90 -13.46 -8.51
N ALA A 253 -5.35 -12.44 -7.89
CA ALA A 253 -4.16 -11.77 -8.37
C ALA A 253 -2.92 -12.32 -7.67
N VAL A 254 -1.87 -12.59 -8.45
CA VAL A 254 -0.60 -13.11 -7.96
C VAL A 254 0.55 -12.23 -8.46
N GLY A 255 1.53 -12.00 -7.60
CA GLY A 255 2.79 -11.33 -7.91
C GLY A 255 3.95 -12.06 -7.25
N LEU A 256 5.15 -11.90 -7.81
CA LEU A 256 6.38 -12.42 -7.22
C LEU A 256 7.05 -11.38 -6.34
N GLN A 257 7.76 -11.84 -5.31
CA GLN A 257 8.64 -11.03 -4.48
C GLN A 257 10.07 -11.07 -5.07
N ASP A 258 10.86 -10.05 -4.78
CA ASP A 258 12.32 -10.00 -5.02
C ASP A 258 12.77 -10.16 -6.49
N VAL A 259 11.85 -10.17 -7.45
CA VAL A 259 12.16 -10.36 -8.88
C VAL A 259 11.91 -9.13 -9.73
N SER A 260 11.49 -8.04 -9.10
CA SER A 260 11.18 -6.78 -9.79
C SER A 260 12.48 -6.09 -10.22
N PRO A 261 12.71 -5.86 -11.52
CA PRO A 261 13.91 -5.22 -11.99
C PRO A 261 14.01 -3.77 -11.47
N PRO A 262 15.23 -3.30 -11.14
CA PRO A 262 15.46 -1.92 -10.80
C PRO A 262 15.18 -1.00 -11.99
N ILE A 263 14.78 0.24 -11.69
CA ILE A 263 14.60 1.31 -12.66
C ILE A 263 15.59 2.43 -12.31
N ASP A 264 16.55 2.65 -13.19
CA ASP A 264 17.66 3.58 -12.97
C ASP A 264 17.23 5.05 -13.04
N ASP A 265 16.09 5.36 -13.71
CA ASP A 265 15.56 6.72 -13.75
C ASP A 265 14.99 7.12 -12.37
N SER A 266 15.75 7.94 -11.65
CA SER A 266 15.40 8.41 -10.31
C SER A 266 14.16 9.32 -10.30
N HIS A 267 13.73 9.85 -11.44
CA HIS A 267 12.57 10.72 -11.57
C HIS A 267 11.38 10.04 -12.25
N ALA A 268 11.50 8.77 -12.66
CA ALA A 268 10.38 8.05 -13.24
C ALA A 268 9.18 8.01 -12.28
N GLU A 269 8.03 8.46 -12.73
CA GLU A 269 6.76 8.36 -12.00
C GLU A 269 6.01 7.08 -12.36
N PHE A 270 6.31 6.50 -13.53
CA PHE A 270 5.70 5.28 -14.06
C PHE A 270 6.78 4.32 -14.57
N VAL A 271 6.41 3.06 -14.74
CA VAL A 271 7.32 2.08 -15.38
C VAL A 271 7.57 2.54 -16.82
N PRO A 272 8.84 2.65 -17.25
CA PRO A 272 9.16 3.02 -18.62
C PRO A 272 8.53 2.04 -19.63
N ALA A 273 8.07 2.56 -20.76
CA ALA A 273 7.40 1.78 -21.79
C ALA A 273 8.27 0.64 -22.39
N GLY A 274 9.61 0.80 -22.29
CA GLY A 274 10.59 -0.20 -22.76
C GLY A 274 11.06 -1.20 -21.70
N ALA A 275 10.52 -1.18 -20.49
CA ALA A 275 10.94 -2.11 -19.44
C ALA A 275 10.59 -3.56 -19.82
N ASP A 276 11.61 -4.41 -19.95
CA ASP A 276 11.39 -5.83 -20.27
C ASP A 276 11.03 -6.60 -18.99
N LEU A 277 9.77 -7.02 -18.91
CA LEU A 277 9.23 -7.85 -17.84
C LEU A 277 8.85 -9.25 -18.31
N SER A 278 9.28 -9.65 -19.51
CA SER A 278 8.96 -10.97 -20.11
C SER A 278 9.44 -12.12 -19.21
N GLY A 279 10.65 -12.02 -18.68
CA GLY A 279 11.21 -12.98 -17.75
C GLY A 279 10.42 -13.07 -16.43
N VAL A 280 10.04 -11.93 -15.84
CA VAL A 280 9.20 -11.89 -14.64
C VAL A 280 7.84 -12.53 -14.91
N ARG A 281 7.23 -12.22 -16.06
CA ARG A 281 5.96 -12.80 -16.47
C ARG A 281 6.05 -14.32 -16.63
N ALA A 282 7.11 -14.82 -17.28
CA ALA A 282 7.30 -16.27 -17.49
C ALA A 282 7.43 -17.01 -16.15
N ARG A 283 8.25 -16.50 -15.22
CA ARG A 283 8.42 -17.04 -13.86
C ARG A 283 7.11 -17.03 -13.08
N LEU A 284 6.35 -15.94 -13.14
CA LEU A 284 5.05 -15.83 -12.46
C LEU A 284 4.05 -16.86 -13.02
N LEU A 285 3.99 -17.07 -14.33
CA LEU A 285 3.14 -18.08 -14.94
C LEU A 285 3.56 -19.51 -14.56
N ALA A 286 4.85 -19.78 -14.43
CA ALA A 286 5.37 -21.06 -13.94
C ALA A 286 4.96 -21.30 -12.48
N TYR A 287 5.14 -20.30 -11.63
CA TYR A 287 4.73 -20.35 -10.23
C TYR A 287 3.22 -20.64 -10.10
N VAL A 288 2.37 -19.91 -10.83
CA VAL A 288 0.91 -20.10 -10.76
C VAL A 288 0.50 -21.52 -11.18
N ARG A 289 1.11 -22.08 -12.22
CA ARG A 289 0.83 -23.46 -12.64
C ARG A 289 1.17 -24.48 -11.55
N ALA A 290 2.24 -24.26 -10.80
CA ALA A 290 2.70 -25.16 -9.74
C ALA A 290 1.91 -24.95 -8.44
N ALA A 291 1.79 -23.71 -7.97
CA ALA A 291 1.23 -23.37 -6.67
C ALA A 291 -0.30 -23.29 -6.65
N PHE A 292 -0.93 -22.97 -7.79
CA PHE A 292 -2.37 -22.71 -7.88
C PHE A 292 -3.06 -23.47 -9.00
N PRO A 293 -3.19 -24.81 -8.91
CA PRO A 293 -3.89 -25.60 -9.93
C PRO A 293 -5.38 -25.24 -10.07
N GLY A 294 -5.97 -24.60 -9.07
CA GLY A 294 -7.35 -24.10 -9.11
C GLY A 294 -7.54 -22.78 -9.88
N LEU A 295 -6.46 -22.17 -10.38
CA LEU A 295 -6.54 -20.99 -11.24
C LEU A 295 -6.40 -21.39 -12.73
N GLU A 296 -7.03 -20.62 -13.61
CA GLU A 296 -6.76 -20.69 -15.06
C GLU A 296 -5.41 -20.02 -15.35
N PRO A 297 -4.42 -20.71 -15.96
CA PRO A 297 -3.08 -20.15 -16.15
C PRO A 297 -2.99 -19.14 -17.32
N ARG A 298 -4.09 -18.49 -17.62
CA ARG A 298 -4.22 -17.40 -18.61
C ARG A 298 -4.69 -16.15 -17.90
N PRO A 299 -3.80 -15.19 -17.62
CA PRO A 299 -4.19 -13.98 -16.92
C PRO A 299 -5.14 -13.13 -17.77
N VAL A 300 -6.14 -12.55 -17.10
CA VAL A 300 -7.15 -11.66 -17.71
C VAL A 300 -6.85 -10.21 -17.47
N ASP A 301 -5.95 -9.89 -16.52
CA ASP A 301 -5.51 -8.53 -16.23
C ASP A 301 -4.04 -8.52 -15.78
N ALA A 302 -3.39 -7.38 -15.97
CA ALA A 302 -2.02 -7.14 -15.56
C ALA A 302 -1.89 -5.74 -14.94
N VAL A 303 -1.36 -5.68 -13.74
CA VAL A 303 -1.05 -4.41 -13.08
C VAL A 303 0.46 -4.24 -13.04
N LEU A 304 0.93 -3.23 -13.74
CA LEU A 304 2.32 -2.82 -13.77
C LEU A 304 2.48 -1.57 -12.90
N ARG A 305 3.42 -1.60 -11.97
CA ARG A 305 3.64 -0.51 -11.02
C ARG A 305 5.11 -0.23 -10.84
N LEU A 306 5.44 1.03 -10.72
CA LEU A 306 6.70 1.43 -10.14
C LEU A 306 6.55 1.41 -8.63
N THR A 307 7.40 0.65 -7.95
CA THR A 307 7.47 0.60 -6.49
C THR A 307 8.69 1.36 -5.99
N THR A 308 8.64 1.85 -4.77
CA THR A 308 9.73 2.58 -4.13
C THR A 308 9.99 1.89 -2.80
N ALA A 309 11.17 1.29 -2.64
CA ALA A 309 11.64 0.76 -1.37
C ALA A 309 12.75 1.65 -0.82
N LEU A 310 12.93 1.73 0.48
CA LEU A 310 14.14 2.29 1.06
C LEU A 310 15.30 1.32 0.83
N ALA A 311 16.52 1.83 0.70
CA ALA A 311 17.66 1.03 0.22
C ALA A 311 17.97 -0.18 1.12
N ASP A 312 17.83 -0.01 2.42
CA ASP A 312 18.24 -1.03 3.40
C ASP A 312 17.13 -2.00 3.81
N ASP A 313 15.85 -1.67 3.56
CA ASP A 313 14.71 -2.54 3.91
C ASP A 313 13.53 -2.33 2.95
N GLU A 314 13.13 -3.41 2.27
CA GLU A 314 12.01 -3.38 1.32
C GLU A 314 10.66 -3.05 1.96
N ASP A 315 10.46 -3.35 3.23
CA ASP A 315 9.23 -3.05 3.98
C ASP A 315 9.33 -1.74 4.79
N ALA A 316 10.47 -1.05 4.77
CA ALA A 316 10.67 0.19 5.50
C ALA A 316 9.97 1.39 4.85
N PHE A 317 9.65 2.34 5.70
CA PHE A 317 9.12 3.64 5.33
C PHE A 317 9.55 4.68 6.37
N GLY A 318 9.45 5.95 6.01
CA GLY A 318 9.79 7.03 6.92
C GLY A 318 9.12 8.35 6.57
N LEU A 319 9.14 9.24 7.55
CA LEU A 319 8.75 10.63 7.45
C LEU A 319 9.99 11.50 7.72
N TRP A 320 10.28 12.41 6.83
CA TRP A 320 11.36 13.41 6.95
C TRP A 320 10.74 14.79 6.99
N GLU A 321 11.31 15.70 7.75
CA GLU A 321 10.86 17.09 7.80
C GLU A 321 12.01 18.06 7.60
N ARG A 322 11.77 19.08 6.80
CA ARG A 322 12.64 20.23 6.67
C ARG A 322 11.84 21.47 6.24
N ASP A 323 12.01 22.57 6.97
CA ASP A 323 11.43 23.88 6.66
C ASP A 323 9.91 23.84 6.36
N GLY A 324 9.16 23.04 7.13
CA GLY A 324 7.71 22.87 6.97
C GLY A 324 7.28 21.90 5.87
N VAL A 325 8.23 21.30 5.14
CA VAL A 325 7.97 20.23 4.18
C VAL A 325 8.15 18.88 4.88
N LEU A 326 7.08 18.09 4.95
CA LEU A 326 7.08 16.72 5.46
C LEU A 326 7.02 15.76 4.26
N ALA A 327 8.05 14.95 4.08
CA ALA A 327 8.14 13.96 3.00
C ALA A 327 7.86 12.56 3.55
N PHE A 328 6.90 11.84 3.00
CA PHE A 328 6.62 10.46 3.36
C PHE A 328 6.93 9.52 2.19
N ALA A 329 7.75 8.51 2.43
CA ALA A 329 8.13 7.52 1.42
C ALA A 329 8.29 6.12 2.01
N GLY A 330 8.13 5.09 1.16
CA GLY A 330 8.31 3.69 1.52
C GLY A 330 7.50 2.73 0.67
N HIS A 331 7.54 1.45 1.07
CA HIS A 331 6.89 0.35 0.36
C HIS A 331 5.84 -0.35 1.24
N ASN A 332 4.97 -1.18 0.62
CA ASN A 332 3.93 -1.97 1.31
C ASN A 332 2.94 -1.18 2.21
N LEU A 333 2.74 0.09 1.94
CA LEU A 333 2.04 1.05 2.79
C LEU A 333 0.52 0.91 2.77
N PHE A 334 -0.09 0.27 1.75
CA PHE A 334 -1.53 0.27 1.56
C PHE A 334 -2.30 -0.25 2.78
N LYS A 335 -1.85 -1.37 3.34
CA LYS A 335 -2.47 -2.00 4.52
C LYS A 335 -2.41 -1.12 5.78
N HIS A 336 -1.45 -0.21 5.83
CA HIS A 336 -1.27 0.73 6.94
C HIS A 336 -1.91 2.11 6.67
N GLY A 337 -2.44 2.34 5.45
CA GLY A 337 -2.86 3.65 4.97
C GLY A 337 -3.72 4.46 5.95
N PRO A 338 -4.83 3.94 6.50
CA PRO A 338 -5.65 4.69 7.45
C PRO A 338 -4.90 5.10 8.72
N LEU A 339 -4.10 4.19 9.31
CA LEU A 339 -3.30 4.49 10.50
C LEU A 339 -2.18 5.50 10.19
N LEU A 340 -1.43 5.28 9.12
CA LEU A 340 -0.36 6.21 8.70
C LEU A 340 -0.93 7.61 8.44
N GLY A 341 -2.13 7.70 7.88
CA GLY A 341 -2.82 8.97 7.71
C GLY A 341 -3.06 9.70 9.04
N GLU A 342 -3.48 8.97 10.08
CA GLU A 342 -3.68 9.54 11.42
C GLU A 342 -2.34 10.01 12.04
N LEU A 343 -1.29 9.19 11.92
CA LEU A 343 0.02 9.50 12.49
C LEU A 343 0.71 10.67 11.77
N ILE A 344 0.64 10.71 10.45
CA ILE A 344 1.22 11.81 9.65
C ILE A 344 0.44 13.10 9.88
N ALA A 345 -0.88 13.04 10.01
CA ALA A 345 -1.70 14.21 10.34
C ALA A 345 -1.32 14.79 11.72
N ALA A 346 -1.08 13.93 12.70
CA ALA A 346 -0.61 14.34 14.02
C ALA A 346 0.75 15.07 13.92
N ALA A 347 1.72 14.49 13.23
CA ALA A 347 3.03 15.09 12.99
C ALA A 347 2.91 16.44 12.24
N ALA A 348 2.05 16.52 11.22
CA ALA A 348 1.85 17.76 10.45
C ALA A 348 1.20 18.87 11.28
N LEU A 349 0.44 18.54 12.30
CA LEU A 349 -0.14 19.50 13.26
C LEU A 349 0.82 19.90 14.38
N GLY A 350 2.00 19.28 14.45
CA GLY A 350 3.01 19.60 15.45
C GLY A 350 2.96 18.74 16.70
N ASP A 351 2.19 17.65 16.70
CA ASP A 351 2.25 16.65 17.78
C ASP A 351 3.57 15.85 17.70
N ASP A 352 3.91 15.19 18.79
CA ASP A 352 5.06 14.28 18.83
C ASP A 352 4.92 13.16 17.79
N TRP A 353 6.01 12.87 17.11
CA TRP A 353 6.03 11.83 16.10
C TRP A 353 5.96 10.44 16.74
N ASP A 354 5.03 9.62 16.24
CA ASP A 354 5.06 8.19 16.55
C ASP A 354 6.42 7.62 16.10
N PRO A 355 7.11 6.85 16.96
CA PRO A 355 8.43 6.29 16.65
C PRO A 355 8.47 5.50 15.33
N VAL A 356 7.35 4.91 14.91
CA VAL A 356 7.25 4.15 13.67
C VAL A 356 7.44 5.00 12.41
N LEU A 357 7.27 6.32 12.50
CA LEU A 357 7.47 7.24 11.37
C LEU A 357 8.94 7.65 11.17
N ARG A 358 9.81 7.36 12.14
CA ARG A 358 11.23 7.70 12.03
C ARG A 358 11.90 6.76 11.03
N PRO A 359 12.60 7.31 10.02
CA PRO A 359 13.30 6.51 9.01
C PRO A 359 14.43 5.69 9.59
#